data_c797e6403a65dc6f677af809dae4f466
#
_entry.id   c797e6403a65dc6f677af809dae4f466
#
_cell.length_a   1.000
_cell.length_b   1.000
_cell.length_c   1.000
_cell.angle_alpha   90.00
_cell.angle_beta   90.00
_cell.angle_gamma   90.00
#
_symmetry.space_group_name_H-M   'P 1'
#
loop_
_entity.id
_entity.type
_entity.pdbx_description
1 polymer ?
#
loop_
_entity_poly.entity_id
_entity_poly.type
_entity_poly.pdbx_seq_one_letter_code
_entity_poly.pdbx_strand_id
1 'polypeptide(L)'
;MVALATVFAATACGTSDAGSNANGNTDVATGGQLFSTADSETAKLGSDAAPGEFPRTVKHALGETTLDTKPSRVIVLDSGELDEVLSLGITPVGMASPESAAGQPSYLADKLVGVPDVGTTNNLNLEAITALKPDLILGSKLRQDKLYPQLSAIAPTVFSIRPGFPWKENFLLAGDALGEETKAEQVLNDYQAHADQVRESIDGSPTISLVRFMSGKLRLYGNLSFIGVILKDVGLPRPAVQDIDELAVEVSPETITEAEGDRIFYSSYGKPADTGQATVVAGPLWASMNAVKEGRATEVSDETWFLGLGPTGAGLVLDDLQAKLGK
;
A
#
# COMPACT_ATOMS: atom_id res chain seq x y z
N MET A 1 16.20 49.80 -49.88
CA MET A 1 16.14 49.81 -48.42
C MET A 1 14.99 48.89 -48.01
N VAL A 2 15.35 47.68 -47.61
CA VAL A 2 14.37 46.68 -47.14
C VAL A 2 14.53 46.56 -45.64
N ALA A 3 13.47 46.87 -44.88
CA ALA A 3 13.45 46.75 -43.43
C ALA A 3 12.98 45.32 -43.07
N LEU A 4 13.84 44.63 -42.38
CA LEU A 4 13.57 43.29 -41.84
C LEU A 4 12.94 43.45 -40.45
N ALA A 5 11.69 43.04 -40.28
CA ALA A 5 10.99 42.99 -38.97
C ALA A 5 11.22 41.61 -38.37
N THR A 6 11.95 41.53 -37.30
CA THR A 6 12.13 40.33 -36.49
C THR A 6 10.98 40.23 -35.49
N VAL A 7 10.15 39.18 -35.60
CA VAL A 7 9.14 38.84 -34.61
C VAL A 7 9.78 37.96 -33.54
N PHE A 8 9.85 38.46 -32.30
CA PHE A 8 10.17 37.66 -31.12
C PHE A 8 8.91 36.90 -30.67
N ALA A 9 8.91 35.59 -30.81
CA ALA A 9 7.95 34.74 -30.13
C ALA A 9 8.42 34.47 -28.69
N ALA A 10 7.73 35.05 -27.73
CA ALA A 10 7.92 34.73 -26.31
C ALA A 10 7.16 33.44 -25.99
N THR A 11 7.90 32.34 -25.84
CA THR A 11 7.39 31.10 -25.24
C THR A 11 7.31 31.31 -23.73
N ALA A 12 6.11 31.52 -23.21
CA ALA A 12 5.86 31.47 -21.78
C ALA A 12 5.80 29.99 -21.35
N CYS A 13 6.88 29.49 -20.76
CA CYS A 13 6.83 28.27 -19.94
C CYS A 13 6.10 28.64 -18.64
N GLY A 14 4.84 28.27 -18.55
CA GLY A 14 4.11 28.27 -17.30
C GLY A 14 4.58 27.08 -16.47
N THR A 15 5.52 27.32 -15.55
CA THR A 15 5.75 26.40 -14.42
C THR A 15 4.60 26.60 -13.44
N SER A 16 3.65 25.67 -13.45
CA SER A 16 2.70 25.53 -12.35
C SER A 16 3.47 24.98 -11.15
N ASP A 17 3.93 25.88 -10.28
CA ASP A 17 4.32 25.54 -8.92
C ASP A 17 3.08 25.03 -8.19
N ALA A 18 2.89 23.71 -8.17
CA ALA A 18 1.99 23.06 -7.24
C ALA A 18 2.63 23.22 -5.85
N GLY A 19 2.05 24.07 -5.03
CA GLY A 19 2.50 24.37 -3.68
C GLY A 19 2.73 23.07 -2.89
N SER A 20 3.96 22.90 -2.42
CA SER A 20 4.35 21.83 -1.51
C SER A 20 3.59 21.97 -0.19
N ASN A 21 2.53 21.21 -0.01
CA ASN A 21 1.97 20.96 1.32
C ASN A 21 2.95 20.11 2.11
N ALA A 22 3.48 20.67 3.18
CA ALA A 22 4.57 20.16 4.00
C ALA A 22 4.21 18.94 4.88
N ASN A 23 3.18 18.17 4.58
CA ASN A 23 2.79 17.00 5.34
C ASN A 23 2.26 15.90 4.41
N GLY A 24 3.17 15.12 3.87
CA GLY A 24 2.87 13.91 3.12
C GLY A 24 3.72 13.78 1.87
N ASN A 25 4.28 12.59 1.66
CA ASN A 25 4.96 12.27 0.42
C ASN A 25 3.94 12.30 -0.73
N THR A 26 3.94 13.39 -1.53
CA THR A 26 3.03 13.57 -2.67
C THR A 26 3.15 12.44 -3.69
N ASP A 27 4.33 11.81 -3.79
CA ASP A 27 4.59 10.71 -4.72
C ASP A 27 3.75 9.46 -4.37
N VAL A 28 3.40 9.26 -3.10
CA VAL A 28 2.47 8.18 -2.71
C VAL A 28 1.07 8.42 -3.29
N ALA A 29 0.63 9.68 -3.33
CA ALA A 29 -0.70 10.05 -3.82
C ALA A 29 -0.75 10.11 -5.36
N THR A 30 0.33 10.58 -6.00
CA THR A 30 0.42 10.73 -7.46
C THR A 30 1.04 9.52 -8.15
N GLY A 31 1.49 8.52 -7.37
CA GLY A 31 2.09 7.31 -7.89
C GLY A 31 3.60 7.35 -8.08
N GLY A 32 4.22 8.51 -8.16
CA GLY A 32 5.67 8.65 -8.39
C GLY A 32 6.15 8.08 -9.73
N GLN A 33 7.45 8.03 -9.91
CA GLN A 33 8.06 7.36 -11.06
C GLN A 33 7.83 5.83 -10.96
N LEU A 34 7.59 5.18 -12.09
CA LEU A 34 7.32 3.74 -12.19
C LEU A 34 6.03 3.29 -11.48
N PHE A 35 5.07 4.19 -11.24
CA PHE A 35 3.84 3.81 -10.54
C PHE A 35 3.12 2.64 -11.23
N SER A 36 2.79 2.77 -12.51
CA SER A 36 2.02 1.77 -13.25
C SER A 36 2.75 0.46 -13.55
N THR A 37 4.06 0.40 -13.30
CA THR A 37 4.91 -0.77 -13.57
C THR A 37 5.63 -1.27 -12.33
N ALA A 38 5.28 -0.76 -11.14
CA ALA A 38 6.01 -1.08 -9.93
C ALA A 38 5.94 -2.56 -9.54
N ASP A 39 4.86 -3.25 -9.84
CA ASP A 39 4.71 -4.70 -9.70
C ASP A 39 5.71 -5.46 -10.60
N SER A 40 5.64 -5.21 -11.90
CA SER A 40 6.51 -5.87 -12.88
C SER A 40 7.99 -5.49 -12.74
N GLU A 41 8.31 -4.30 -12.24
CA GLU A 41 9.69 -3.93 -11.92
C GLU A 41 10.16 -4.54 -10.60
N THR A 42 9.29 -4.63 -9.58
CA THR A 42 9.61 -5.32 -8.33
C THR A 42 9.81 -6.83 -8.54
N ALA A 43 9.03 -7.45 -9.43
CA ALA A 43 9.18 -8.86 -9.78
C ALA A 43 10.54 -9.23 -10.42
N LYS A 44 11.34 -8.24 -10.84
CA LYS A 44 12.71 -8.43 -11.37
C LYS A 44 13.78 -8.29 -10.28
N LEU A 45 13.39 -7.94 -9.07
CA LEU A 45 14.27 -7.83 -7.90
C LEU A 45 14.42 -9.21 -7.25
N GLY A 46 15.37 -9.30 -6.30
CA GLY A 46 15.67 -10.55 -5.61
C GLY A 46 17.06 -11.09 -5.97
N SER A 47 17.32 -12.34 -5.65
CA SER A 47 18.58 -13.02 -5.89
C SER A 47 18.41 -14.25 -6.80
N ASP A 48 19.53 -14.71 -7.37
CA ASP A 48 19.59 -15.97 -8.14
C ASP A 48 20.01 -17.16 -7.22
N ALA A 49 20.09 -16.97 -5.90
CA ALA A 49 20.45 -18.02 -4.94
C ALA A 49 19.34 -19.07 -4.83
N ALA A 50 19.71 -20.30 -4.54
CA ALA A 50 18.72 -21.32 -4.23
C ALA A 50 17.98 -20.99 -2.91
N PRO A 51 16.72 -21.44 -2.75
CA PRO A 51 15.93 -21.13 -1.57
C PRO A 51 16.67 -21.47 -0.26
N GLY A 52 16.75 -20.50 0.64
CA GLY A 52 17.42 -20.65 1.94
C GLY A 52 18.95 -20.64 1.91
N GLU A 53 19.59 -20.55 0.75
CA GLU A 53 21.07 -20.54 0.65
C GLU A 53 21.65 -19.15 0.88
N PHE A 54 22.80 -19.10 1.60
CA PHE A 54 23.62 -17.93 1.86
C PHE A 54 25.10 -18.27 1.67
N PRO A 55 26.00 -17.31 1.31
CA PRO A 55 25.70 -15.91 1.07
C PRO A 55 24.83 -15.70 -0.19
N ARG A 56 24.09 -14.58 -0.23
CA ARG A 56 23.32 -14.17 -1.40
C ARG A 56 23.44 -12.67 -1.64
N THR A 57 23.31 -12.27 -2.88
CA THR A 57 23.23 -10.85 -3.27
C THR A 57 21.84 -10.56 -3.79
N VAL A 58 21.11 -9.74 -3.05
CA VAL A 58 19.72 -9.36 -3.38
C VAL A 58 19.73 -8.06 -4.16
N LYS A 59 19.20 -8.08 -5.39
CA LYS A 59 18.88 -6.87 -6.15
C LYS A 59 17.64 -6.23 -5.56
N HIS A 60 17.68 -4.92 -5.36
CA HIS A 60 16.57 -4.17 -4.79
C HIS A 60 16.45 -2.78 -5.43
N ALA A 61 15.44 -2.00 -5.07
CA ALA A 61 15.11 -0.74 -5.74
C ALA A 61 16.22 0.33 -5.76
N LEU A 62 17.26 0.22 -4.92
CA LEU A 62 18.38 1.16 -4.84
C LEU A 62 19.76 0.51 -5.08
N GLY A 63 19.79 -0.69 -5.65
CA GLY A 63 21.02 -1.38 -6.00
C GLY A 63 21.04 -2.85 -5.58
N GLU A 64 22.14 -3.29 -5.00
CA GLU A 64 22.34 -4.66 -4.57
C GLU A 64 22.89 -4.71 -3.13
N THR A 65 22.41 -5.66 -2.35
CA THR A 65 22.88 -5.89 -0.97
C THR A 65 23.29 -7.35 -0.80
N THR A 66 24.51 -7.57 -0.34
CA THR A 66 24.99 -8.92 0.00
C THR A 66 24.65 -9.26 1.44
N LEU A 67 24.04 -10.43 1.62
CA LEU A 67 23.71 -11.02 2.89
C LEU A 67 24.58 -12.27 3.08
N ASP A 68 25.55 -12.20 3.99
CA ASP A 68 26.51 -13.29 4.21
C ASP A 68 25.87 -14.50 4.90
N THR A 69 24.89 -14.27 5.73
CA THR A 69 24.15 -15.28 6.49
C THR A 69 22.66 -14.96 6.52
N LYS A 70 21.84 -15.96 6.85
CA LYS A 70 20.40 -15.76 7.03
C LYS A 70 20.13 -14.72 8.11
N PRO A 71 19.38 -13.63 7.79
CA PRO A 71 19.04 -12.60 8.75
C PRO A 71 18.20 -13.13 9.92
N SER A 72 18.45 -12.59 11.10
CA SER A 72 17.76 -12.96 12.34
C SER A 72 17.29 -11.75 13.15
N ARG A 73 17.79 -10.56 12.84
CA ARG A 73 17.51 -9.29 13.52
C ARG A 73 17.01 -8.26 12.54
N VAL A 74 15.76 -8.42 12.14
CA VAL A 74 15.14 -7.63 11.07
C VAL A 74 14.49 -6.38 11.65
N ILE A 75 14.72 -5.23 11.01
CA ILE A 75 13.95 -4.02 11.22
C ILE A 75 13.08 -3.77 9.98
N VAL A 76 11.83 -3.37 10.21
CA VAL A 76 10.85 -3.05 9.16
C VAL A 76 10.42 -1.58 9.26
N LEU A 77 10.31 -0.90 8.11
CA LEU A 77 10.14 0.54 8.06
C LEU A 77 8.75 1.00 7.61
N ASP A 78 7.83 0.08 7.29
CA ASP A 78 6.43 0.36 6.97
C ASP A 78 5.54 -0.83 7.36
N SER A 79 4.23 -0.63 7.35
CA SER A 79 3.24 -1.66 7.71
C SER A 79 3.22 -2.84 6.72
N GLY A 80 3.58 -2.61 5.45
CA GLY A 80 3.70 -3.69 4.46
C GLY A 80 4.77 -4.69 4.85
N GLU A 81 6.01 -4.24 5.02
CA GLU A 81 7.14 -5.07 5.44
C GLU A 81 6.90 -5.72 6.82
N LEU A 82 6.14 -5.04 7.70
CA LEU A 82 5.75 -5.61 8.99
C LEU A 82 4.85 -6.83 8.82
N ASP A 83 3.79 -6.72 8.05
CA ASP A 83 2.88 -7.84 7.77
C ASP A 83 3.62 -8.97 7.04
N GLU A 84 4.48 -8.64 6.09
CA GLU A 84 5.31 -9.59 5.34
C GLU A 84 6.17 -10.47 6.25
N VAL A 85 6.98 -9.86 7.14
CA VAL A 85 7.87 -10.64 8.02
C VAL A 85 7.09 -11.45 9.05
N LEU A 86 5.97 -10.90 9.57
CA LEU A 86 5.10 -11.62 10.50
C LEU A 86 4.37 -12.80 9.83
N SER A 87 4.03 -12.69 8.55
CA SER A 87 3.44 -13.78 7.76
C SER A 87 4.45 -14.91 7.52
N LEU A 88 5.74 -14.57 7.43
CA LEU A 88 6.84 -15.54 7.41
C LEU A 88 7.16 -16.14 8.80
N GLY A 89 6.47 -15.68 9.86
CA GLY A 89 6.68 -16.14 11.23
C GLY A 89 7.90 -15.52 11.91
N ILE A 90 8.42 -14.42 11.36
CA ILE A 90 9.55 -13.68 11.89
C ILE A 90 9.03 -12.48 12.67
N THR A 91 9.42 -12.36 13.95
CA THR A 91 9.13 -11.17 14.75
C THR A 91 10.29 -10.17 14.57
N PRO A 92 10.05 -8.96 14.07
CA PRO A 92 11.12 -7.98 13.89
C PRO A 92 11.68 -7.51 15.23
N VAL A 93 12.95 -7.10 15.26
CA VAL A 93 13.58 -6.53 16.46
C VAL A 93 13.28 -5.05 16.63
N GLY A 94 12.66 -4.41 15.65
CA GLY A 94 12.16 -3.04 15.68
C GLY A 94 11.29 -2.73 14.45
N MET A 95 10.37 -1.81 14.60
CA MET A 95 9.43 -1.44 13.54
C MET A 95 9.18 0.07 13.54
N ALA A 96 8.93 0.65 12.37
CA ALA A 96 8.40 2.00 12.27
C ALA A 96 6.87 1.98 12.32
N SER A 97 6.28 2.95 13.03
CA SER A 97 4.83 3.13 13.07
C SER A 97 4.31 3.90 11.87
N PRO A 98 3.09 3.62 11.37
CA PRO A 98 2.45 4.47 10.38
C PRO A 98 2.15 5.87 10.97
N GLU A 99 2.01 6.87 10.09
CA GLU A 99 1.66 8.25 10.49
C GLU A 99 0.24 8.38 11.07
N SER A 100 -0.53 7.32 11.06
CA SER A 100 -1.90 7.35 11.56
C SER A 100 -1.92 7.40 13.10
N ALA A 101 -2.87 8.14 13.66
CA ALA A 101 -3.09 8.20 15.10
C ALA A 101 -3.53 6.84 15.70
N ALA A 102 -3.91 5.88 14.86
CA ALA A 102 -4.28 4.53 15.29
C ALA A 102 -3.07 3.65 15.63
N GLY A 103 -1.86 4.05 15.19
CA GLY A 103 -0.65 3.22 15.38
C GLY A 103 -0.60 2.02 14.44
N GLN A 104 0.00 0.92 14.90
CA GLN A 104 0.06 -0.33 14.14
C GLN A 104 -1.33 -0.97 13.99
N PRO A 105 -1.56 -1.74 12.90
CA PRO A 105 -2.82 -2.43 12.70
C PRO A 105 -3.17 -3.34 13.89
N SER A 106 -4.40 -3.25 14.38
CA SER A 106 -4.86 -3.96 15.57
C SER A 106 -4.78 -5.49 15.41
N TYR A 107 -4.95 -6.00 14.21
CA TYR A 107 -4.85 -7.44 13.90
C TYR A 107 -3.42 -8.01 14.02
N LEU A 108 -2.40 -7.16 14.13
CA LEU A 108 -1.02 -7.55 14.37
C LEU A 108 -0.60 -7.39 15.84
N ALA A 109 -1.41 -6.74 16.68
CA ALA A 109 -1.02 -6.29 18.02
C ALA A 109 -0.46 -7.42 18.91
N ASP A 110 -1.05 -8.60 18.90
CA ASP A 110 -0.60 -9.75 19.70
C ASP A 110 0.81 -10.23 19.32
N LYS A 111 1.19 -10.08 18.03
CA LYS A 111 2.52 -10.45 17.52
C LYS A 111 3.59 -9.39 17.79
N LEU A 112 3.18 -8.19 18.21
CA LEU A 112 4.04 -7.01 18.38
C LEU A 112 4.37 -6.69 19.84
N VAL A 113 3.91 -7.51 20.78
CA VAL A 113 4.18 -7.31 22.21
C VAL A 113 5.70 -7.30 22.46
N GLY A 114 6.20 -6.16 22.93
CA GLY A 114 7.62 -5.96 23.22
C GLY A 114 8.52 -5.62 22.03
N VAL A 115 7.96 -5.45 20.81
CA VAL A 115 8.73 -4.97 19.66
C VAL A 115 8.90 -3.45 19.78
N PRO A 116 10.14 -2.92 19.81
CA PRO A 116 10.40 -1.49 19.92
C PRO A 116 9.95 -0.71 18.68
N ASP A 117 9.39 0.46 18.93
CA ASP A 117 9.13 1.47 17.89
C ASP A 117 10.42 2.26 17.59
N VAL A 118 10.75 2.39 16.30
CA VAL A 118 11.92 3.12 15.83
C VAL A 118 11.57 4.43 15.13
N GLY A 119 10.44 5.01 15.46
CA GLY A 119 9.89 6.23 14.88
C GLY A 119 8.76 5.96 13.91
N THR A 120 8.33 6.99 13.19
CA THR A 120 7.29 6.83 12.18
C THR A 120 7.87 6.61 10.80
N THR A 121 7.07 6.10 9.88
CA THR A 121 7.48 5.83 8.47
C THR A 121 8.16 7.03 7.82
N ASN A 122 7.75 8.26 8.13
CA ASN A 122 8.35 9.49 7.58
C ASN A 122 9.39 10.13 8.50
N ASN A 123 9.52 9.69 9.76
CA ASN A 123 10.44 10.25 10.75
C ASN A 123 11.09 9.16 11.58
N LEU A 124 12.07 8.47 10.99
CA LEU A 124 12.80 7.37 11.60
C LEU A 124 13.81 7.85 12.64
N ASN A 125 13.95 7.11 13.74
CA ASN A 125 14.98 7.30 14.75
C ASN A 125 16.18 6.38 14.45
N LEU A 126 17.18 6.89 13.73
CA LEU A 126 18.36 6.14 13.32
C LEU A 126 19.21 5.67 14.52
N GLU A 127 19.20 6.38 15.65
CA GLU A 127 19.89 5.98 16.86
C GLU A 127 19.23 4.76 17.48
N ALA A 128 17.90 4.72 17.55
CA ALA A 128 17.14 3.56 18.00
C ALA A 128 17.38 2.35 17.10
N ILE A 129 17.35 2.55 15.77
CA ILE A 129 17.68 1.49 14.79
C ILE A 129 19.08 0.93 15.07
N THR A 130 20.10 1.80 15.20
CA THR A 130 21.49 1.39 15.46
C THR A 130 21.62 0.63 16.78
N ALA A 131 20.94 1.06 17.84
CA ALA A 131 20.98 0.43 19.15
C ALA A 131 20.42 -1.00 19.14
N LEU A 132 19.49 -1.29 18.24
CA LEU A 132 18.90 -2.63 18.06
C LEU A 132 19.82 -3.61 17.32
N LYS A 133 20.95 -3.13 16.74
CA LYS A 133 21.92 -3.94 16.02
C LYS A 133 21.29 -4.91 15.02
N PRO A 134 20.54 -4.38 14.02
CA PRO A 134 19.93 -5.22 13.00
C PRO A 134 21.00 -5.89 12.11
N ASP A 135 20.63 -7.02 11.50
CA ASP A 135 21.37 -7.66 10.42
C ASP A 135 20.65 -7.55 9.07
N LEU A 136 19.40 -7.02 9.08
CA LEU A 136 18.66 -6.64 7.88
C LEU A 136 17.68 -5.50 8.20
N ILE A 137 17.57 -4.54 7.25
CA ILE A 137 16.57 -3.49 7.27
C ILE A 137 15.72 -3.62 5.99
N LEU A 138 14.40 -3.75 6.15
CA LEU A 138 13.42 -3.78 5.07
C LEU A 138 12.63 -2.47 5.02
N GLY A 139 12.37 -1.96 3.81
CA GLY A 139 11.60 -0.76 3.57
C GLY A 139 11.37 -0.52 2.09
N SER A 140 11.00 0.69 1.70
CA SER A 140 10.74 1.01 0.30
C SER A 140 11.46 2.28 -0.17
N LYS A 141 11.86 2.29 -1.45
CA LYS A 141 12.47 3.45 -2.09
C LYS A 141 11.53 4.66 -2.02
N LEU A 142 10.23 4.47 -2.26
CA LEU A 142 9.26 5.56 -2.25
C LEU A 142 9.22 6.30 -0.91
N ARG A 143 9.45 5.60 0.20
CA ARG A 143 9.39 6.17 1.55
C ARG A 143 10.74 6.72 2.02
N GLN A 144 11.81 5.94 1.85
CA GLN A 144 13.06 6.16 2.54
C GLN A 144 14.29 6.32 1.61
N ASP A 145 14.12 6.67 0.32
CA ASP A 145 15.23 6.84 -0.64
C ASP A 145 16.34 7.75 -0.10
N LYS A 146 15.98 8.86 0.53
CA LYS A 146 16.93 9.84 1.08
C LYS A 146 17.69 9.32 2.31
N LEU A 147 17.12 8.36 3.03
CA LEU A 147 17.72 7.76 4.22
C LEU A 147 18.52 6.50 3.91
N TYR A 148 18.42 5.96 2.69
CA TYR A 148 19.10 4.73 2.30
C TYR A 148 20.61 4.71 2.61
N PRO A 149 21.40 5.79 2.29
CA PRO A 149 22.83 5.79 2.62
C PRO A 149 23.12 5.68 4.11
N GLN A 150 22.26 6.21 4.96
CA GLN A 150 22.40 6.16 6.41
C GLN A 150 21.96 4.81 6.96
N LEU A 151 20.87 4.25 6.45
CA LEU A 151 20.37 2.93 6.84
C LEU A 151 21.34 1.83 6.42
N SER A 152 21.85 1.86 5.20
CA SER A 152 22.83 0.89 4.69
C SER A 152 24.20 0.97 5.39
N ALA A 153 24.51 2.10 6.03
CA ALA A 153 25.68 2.21 6.91
C ALA A 153 25.47 1.56 8.29
N ILE A 154 24.21 1.34 8.70
CA ILE A 154 23.87 0.65 9.95
C ILE A 154 23.85 -0.88 9.75
N ALA A 155 23.16 -1.34 8.70
CA ALA A 155 23.01 -2.75 8.38
C ALA A 155 22.69 -2.98 6.91
N PRO A 156 22.88 -4.21 6.38
CA PRO A 156 22.34 -4.61 5.08
C PRO A 156 20.89 -4.16 4.92
N THR A 157 20.57 -3.47 3.80
CA THR A 157 19.27 -2.84 3.59
C THR A 157 18.73 -3.26 2.23
N VAL A 158 17.51 -3.78 2.20
CA VAL A 158 16.80 -4.20 0.99
C VAL A 158 15.50 -3.41 0.89
N PHE A 159 15.32 -2.69 -0.21
CA PHE A 159 14.16 -1.85 -0.45
C PHE A 159 13.33 -2.32 -1.63
N SER A 160 12.03 -2.46 -1.41
CA SER A 160 11.05 -2.54 -2.48
C SER A 160 10.97 -1.20 -3.24
N ILE A 161 10.28 -1.17 -4.38
CA ILE A 161 10.05 0.09 -5.12
C ILE A 161 9.07 0.96 -4.34
N ARG A 162 7.94 0.38 -3.91
CA ARG A 162 6.87 1.08 -3.19
C ARG A 162 5.96 0.12 -2.43
N PRO A 163 5.29 0.56 -1.36
CA PRO A 163 4.20 -0.20 -0.75
C PRO A 163 2.92 -0.13 -1.61
N GLY A 164 1.93 -0.90 -1.28
CA GLY A 164 0.58 -0.85 -1.84
C GLY A 164 0.30 -1.96 -2.85
N PHE A 165 -0.02 -1.62 -4.11
CA PHE A 165 -0.47 -2.63 -5.07
C PHE A 165 0.57 -3.72 -5.42
N PRO A 166 1.91 -3.49 -5.40
CA PRO A 166 2.88 -4.57 -5.65
C PRO A 166 3.17 -5.40 -4.38
N TRP A 167 2.19 -5.55 -3.48
CA TRP A 167 2.40 -6.21 -2.19
C TRP A 167 2.83 -7.69 -2.33
N LYS A 168 2.39 -8.39 -3.39
CA LYS A 168 2.79 -9.78 -3.64
C LYS A 168 4.26 -9.87 -4.04
N GLU A 169 4.70 -8.99 -4.92
CA GLU A 169 6.09 -8.90 -5.38
C GLU A 169 7.01 -8.42 -4.26
N ASN A 170 6.55 -7.47 -3.44
CA ASN A 170 7.28 -7.03 -2.24
C ASN A 170 7.46 -8.19 -1.25
N PHE A 171 6.40 -8.97 -1.02
CA PHE A 171 6.44 -10.14 -0.13
C PHE A 171 7.43 -11.21 -0.63
N LEU A 172 7.48 -11.48 -1.94
CA LEU A 172 8.47 -12.40 -2.52
C LEU A 172 9.89 -11.85 -2.35
N LEU A 173 10.12 -10.54 -2.55
CA LEU A 173 11.41 -9.91 -2.30
C LEU A 173 11.84 -10.01 -0.84
N ALA A 174 10.92 -9.79 0.10
CA ALA A 174 11.18 -9.96 1.52
C ALA A 174 11.49 -11.43 1.85
N GLY A 175 10.75 -12.37 1.28
CA GLY A 175 10.99 -13.81 1.40
C GLY A 175 12.37 -14.21 0.91
N ASP A 176 12.80 -13.69 -0.24
CA ASP A 176 14.15 -13.91 -0.80
C ASP A 176 15.23 -13.33 0.15
N ALA A 177 15.11 -12.08 0.58
CA ALA A 177 16.06 -11.46 1.49
C ALA A 177 16.19 -12.23 2.83
N LEU A 178 15.14 -12.89 3.26
CA LEU A 178 15.07 -13.65 4.52
C LEU A 178 15.41 -15.14 4.35
N GLY A 179 15.59 -15.64 3.11
CA GLY A 179 15.76 -17.05 2.82
C GLY A 179 14.52 -17.88 3.20
N GLU A 180 13.34 -17.31 2.98
CA GLU A 180 12.02 -17.91 3.26
C GLU A 180 11.17 -18.02 1.99
N GLU A 181 11.79 -18.14 0.82
CA GLU A 181 11.15 -18.12 -0.49
C GLU A 181 10.03 -19.15 -0.60
N THR A 182 10.32 -20.40 -0.23
CA THR A 182 9.31 -21.48 -0.28
C THR A 182 8.08 -21.17 0.57
N LYS A 183 8.30 -20.53 1.74
CA LYS A 183 7.21 -20.15 2.62
C LYS A 183 6.41 -18.97 2.04
N ALA A 184 7.10 -17.99 1.45
CA ALA A 184 6.46 -16.86 0.80
C ALA A 184 5.57 -17.33 -0.37
N GLU A 185 6.07 -18.23 -1.21
CA GLU A 185 5.28 -18.85 -2.29
C GLU A 185 4.06 -19.61 -1.75
N GLN A 186 4.23 -20.38 -0.67
CA GLN A 186 3.12 -21.11 -0.07
C GLN A 186 2.03 -20.18 0.46
N VAL A 187 2.39 -19.10 1.14
CA VAL A 187 1.44 -18.09 1.64
C VAL A 187 0.67 -17.44 0.50
N LEU A 188 1.33 -17.10 -0.62
CA LEU A 188 0.64 -16.55 -1.80
C LEU A 188 -0.26 -17.58 -2.50
N ASN A 189 0.13 -18.85 -2.55
CA ASN A 189 -0.70 -19.91 -3.09
C ASN A 189 -1.97 -20.11 -2.23
N ASP A 190 -1.81 -20.10 -0.90
CA ASP A 190 -2.93 -20.21 0.04
C ASP A 190 -3.87 -19.00 -0.08
N TYR A 191 -3.31 -17.79 -0.22
CA TYR A 191 -4.07 -16.57 -0.50
C TYR A 191 -4.88 -16.69 -1.81
N GLN A 192 -4.26 -17.15 -2.90
CA GLN A 192 -4.97 -17.30 -4.19
C GLN A 192 -6.09 -18.35 -4.09
N ALA A 193 -5.82 -19.47 -3.44
CA ALA A 193 -6.87 -20.49 -3.20
C ALA A 193 -8.04 -19.92 -2.38
N HIS A 194 -7.77 -19.05 -1.40
CA HIS A 194 -8.79 -18.35 -0.63
C HIS A 194 -9.58 -17.36 -1.51
N ALA A 195 -8.90 -16.59 -2.36
CA ALA A 195 -9.55 -15.67 -3.31
C ALA A 195 -10.49 -16.40 -4.28
N ASP A 196 -10.08 -17.56 -4.77
CA ASP A 196 -10.89 -18.41 -5.63
C ASP A 196 -12.14 -18.92 -4.90
N GLN A 197 -12.02 -19.36 -3.64
CA GLN A 197 -13.15 -19.77 -2.79
C GLN A 197 -14.13 -18.62 -2.54
N VAL A 198 -13.60 -17.41 -2.26
CA VAL A 198 -14.44 -16.22 -2.10
C VAL A 198 -15.20 -15.93 -3.39
N ARG A 199 -14.54 -16.01 -4.55
CA ARG A 199 -15.19 -15.84 -5.85
C ARG A 199 -16.34 -16.82 -6.07
N GLU A 200 -16.13 -18.09 -5.75
CA GLU A 200 -17.15 -19.13 -5.89
C GLU A 200 -18.36 -18.91 -4.97
N SER A 201 -18.15 -18.28 -3.80
CA SER A 201 -19.21 -17.98 -2.84
C SER A 201 -20.11 -16.81 -3.24
N ILE A 202 -19.67 -15.95 -4.18
CA ILE A 202 -20.38 -14.71 -4.56
C ILE A 202 -21.27 -14.93 -5.78
N ASP A 203 -22.56 -14.57 -5.66
CA ASP A 203 -23.48 -14.61 -6.77
C ASP A 203 -23.24 -13.47 -7.77
N GLY A 204 -23.17 -13.84 -9.05
CA GLY A 204 -22.99 -12.88 -10.13
C GLY A 204 -21.60 -12.22 -10.13
N SER A 205 -21.53 -10.98 -10.56
CA SER A 205 -20.30 -10.19 -10.62
C SER A 205 -20.63 -8.74 -10.27
N PRO A 206 -20.96 -8.45 -8.99
CA PRO A 206 -21.31 -7.09 -8.59
C PRO A 206 -20.12 -6.16 -8.76
N THR A 207 -20.36 -4.95 -9.26
CA THR A 207 -19.37 -3.88 -9.29
C THR A 207 -19.11 -3.37 -7.88
N ILE A 208 -17.83 -3.32 -7.50
CA ILE A 208 -17.39 -2.91 -6.16
C ILE A 208 -16.79 -1.50 -6.20
N SER A 209 -17.45 -0.57 -5.55
CA SER A 209 -16.95 0.79 -5.34
C SER A 209 -16.21 0.90 -4.01
N LEU A 210 -15.07 1.58 -4.02
CA LEU A 210 -14.22 1.80 -2.85
C LEU A 210 -14.07 3.30 -2.58
N VAL A 211 -14.55 3.74 -1.42
CA VAL A 211 -14.53 5.15 -1.01
C VAL A 211 -13.72 5.31 0.26
N ARG A 212 -12.72 6.20 0.25
CA ARG A 212 -11.94 6.51 1.44
C ARG A 212 -12.00 8.01 1.75
N PHE A 213 -12.50 8.32 2.92
CA PHE A 213 -12.54 9.67 3.45
C PHE A 213 -11.23 9.99 4.18
N MET A 214 -10.64 11.14 3.87
CA MET A 214 -9.39 11.62 4.45
C MET A 214 -9.53 13.11 4.77
N SER A 215 -8.75 13.63 5.71
CA SER A 215 -8.78 15.06 6.00
C SER A 215 -8.48 15.88 4.74
N GLY A 216 -9.45 16.68 4.30
CA GLY A 216 -9.36 17.51 3.10
C GLY A 216 -9.38 16.74 1.76
N LYS A 217 -9.63 15.43 1.75
CA LYS A 217 -9.62 14.60 0.54
C LYS A 217 -10.66 13.50 0.62
N LEU A 218 -11.26 13.21 -0.53
CA LEU A 218 -12.12 12.05 -0.73
C LEU A 218 -11.64 11.30 -1.97
N ARG A 219 -11.37 10.00 -1.83
CA ARG A 219 -10.81 9.18 -2.89
C ARG A 219 -11.70 8.01 -3.25
N LEU A 220 -11.87 7.81 -4.55
CA LEU A 220 -12.38 6.59 -5.14
C LEU A 220 -11.18 5.75 -5.61
N TYR A 221 -10.90 4.63 -4.94
CA TYR A 221 -9.70 3.85 -5.17
C TYR A 221 -9.77 3.05 -6.48
N GLY A 222 -8.69 3.08 -7.26
CA GLY A 222 -8.54 2.43 -8.55
C GLY A 222 -7.86 1.05 -8.47
N ASN A 223 -7.51 0.51 -9.63
CA ASN A 223 -6.94 -0.83 -9.77
C ASN A 223 -5.53 -0.95 -9.20
N LEU A 224 -4.72 0.12 -9.27
CA LEU A 224 -3.36 0.13 -8.71
C LEU A 224 -3.34 0.56 -7.23
N SER A 225 -4.21 -0.07 -6.45
CA SER A 225 -4.25 0.00 -4.99
C SER A 225 -4.19 -1.39 -4.39
N PHE A 226 -3.82 -1.52 -3.12
CA PHE A 226 -3.80 -2.79 -2.40
C PHE A 226 -5.14 -3.54 -2.57
N ILE A 227 -6.23 -2.87 -2.22
CA ILE A 227 -7.58 -3.46 -2.34
C ILE A 227 -8.01 -3.65 -3.80
N GLY A 228 -7.55 -2.83 -4.75
CA GLY A 228 -7.81 -2.99 -6.17
C GLY A 228 -7.25 -4.30 -6.71
N VAL A 229 -6.03 -4.68 -6.28
CA VAL A 229 -5.42 -5.98 -6.60
C VAL A 229 -6.23 -7.13 -6.04
N ILE A 230 -6.67 -7.06 -4.79
CA ILE A 230 -7.47 -8.11 -4.15
C ILE A 230 -8.81 -8.30 -4.88
N LEU A 231 -9.50 -7.22 -5.23
CA LEU A 231 -10.75 -7.30 -6.01
C LEU A 231 -10.53 -7.93 -7.39
N LYS A 232 -9.39 -7.62 -8.04
CA LYS A 232 -9.00 -8.24 -9.30
C LYS A 232 -8.73 -9.74 -9.14
N ASP A 233 -8.02 -10.15 -8.08
CA ASP A 233 -7.73 -11.56 -7.79
C ASP A 233 -9.02 -12.37 -7.52
N VAL A 234 -10.00 -11.76 -6.83
CA VAL A 234 -11.34 -12.35 -6.66
C VAL A 234 -12.19 -12.29 -7.95
N GLY A 235 -11.79 -11.50 -8.97
CA GLY A 235 -12.55 -11.34 -10.20
C GLY A 235 -13.80 -10.47 -10.06
N LEU A 236 -13.78 -9.49 -9.17
CA LEU A 236 -14.87 -8.54 -8.94
C LEU A 236 -14.65 -7.26 -9.74
N PRO A 237 -15.60 -6.86 -10.62
CA PRO A 237 -15.46 -5.67 -11.44
C PRO A 237 -15.61 -4.37 -10.63
N ARG A 238 -15.20 -3.28 -11.24
CA ARG A 238 -15.24 -1.93 -10.68
C ARG A 238 -16.21 -1.04 -11.45
N PRO A 239 -16.81 0.01 -10.82
CA PRO A 239 -17.44 1.09 -11.56
C PRO A 239 -16.44 1.76 -12.51
N ALA A 240 -16.91 2.23 -13.68
CA ALA A 240 -16.02 2.76 -14.72
C ALA A 240 -15.08 3.90 -14.24
N VAL A 241 -15.51 4.71 -13.29
CA VAL A 241 -14.69 5.78 -12.70
C VAL A 241 -13.53 5.25 -11.86
N GLN A 242 -13.62 4.01 -11.40
CA GLN A 242 -12.61 3.33 -10.58
C GLN A 242 -11.90 2.19 -11.33
N ASP A 243 -12.36 1.83 -12.53
CA ASP A 243 -11.69 0.86 -13.39
C ASP A 243 -10.57 1.55 -14.19
N ILE A 244 -9.58 2.01 -13.46
CA ILE A 244 -8.45 2.79 -13.97
C ILE A 244 -7.14 2.27 -13.38
N ASP A 245 -6.07 2.33 -14.18
CA ASP A 245 -4.72 1.96 -13.75
C ASP A 245 -4.02 3.10 -12.98
N GLU A 246 -4.70 3.56 -11.94
CA GLU A 246 -4.28 4.60 -11.01
C GLU A 246 -4.54 4.16 -9.57
N LEU A 247 -3.92 4.85 -8.59
CA LEU A 247 -4.21 4.60 -7.18
C LEU A 247 -5.65 4.95 -6.83
N ALA A 248 -6.10 6.12 -7.26
CA ALA A 248 -7.43 6.63 -6.95
C ALA A 248 -7.75 7.87 -7.79
N VAL A 249 -9.06 8.15 -7.94
CA VAL A 249 -9.57 9.46 -8.35
C VAL A 249 -9.90 10.27 -7.11
N GLU A 250 -9.46 11.52 -7.03
CA GLU A 250 -9.89 12.46 -6.00
C GLU A 250 -11.19 13.13 -6.44
N VAL A 251 -12.22 13.04 -5.61
CA VAL A 251 -13.53 13.63 -5.84
C VAL A 251 -13.91 14.59 -4.73
N SER A 252 -14.89 15.44 -4.97
CA SER A 252 -15.45 16.34 -3.96
C SER A 252 -16.73 15.77 -3.34
N PRO A 253 -17.15 16.26 -2.17
CA PRO A 253 -18.47 15.90 -1.61
C PRO A 253 -19.65 16.11 -2.55
N GLU A 254 -19.55 17.09 -3.45
CA GLU A 254 -20.59 17.43 -4.43
C GLU A 254 -20.67 16.41 -5.58
N THR A 255 -19.59 15.67 -5.84
CA THR A 255 -19.50 14.64 -6.88
C THR A 255 -19.48 13.22 -6.31
N ILE A 256 -19.84 13.04 -5.02
CA ILE A 256 -19.81 11.73 -4.34
C ILE A 256 -20.68 10.67 -5.05
N THR A 257 -21.65 11.06 -5.84
CA THR A 257 -22.47 10.13 -6.64
C THR A 257 -21.66 9.37 -7.70
N GLU A 258 -20.43 9.80 -8.02
CA GLU A 258 -19.49 9.03 -8.85
C GLU A 258 -19.05 7.73 -8.17
N ALA A 259 -19.27 7.61 -6.85
CA ALA A 259 -19.05 6.38 -6.10
C ALA A 259 -20.14 5.30 -6.32
N GLU A 260 -21.15 5.52 -7.15
CA GLU A 260 -22.20 4.52 -7.41
C GLU A 260 -21.61 3.21 -7.95
N GLY A 261 -22.13 2.09 -7.47
CA GLY A 261 -21.79 0.73 -7.87
C GLY A 261 -22.81 -0.24 -7.30
N ASP A 262 -22.71 -1.54 -7.59
CA ASP A 262 -23.63 -2.53 -7.00
C ASP A 262 -23.41 -2.67 -5.51
N ARG A 263 -22.18 -2.48 -5.04
CA ARG A 263 -21.78 -2.42 -3.64
C ARG A 263 -20.83 -1.24 -3.42
N ILE A 264 -20.96 -0.56 -2.30
CA ILE A 264 -20.04 0.50 -1.88
C ILE A 264 -19.41 0.07 -0.56
N PHE A 265 -18.07 -0.04 -0.53
CA PHE A 265 -17.31 -0.17 0.70
C PHE A 265 -16.61 1.15 0.99
N TYR A 266 -16.76 1.68 2.19
CA TYR A 266 -16.19 2.97 2.55
C TYR A 266 -15.53 2.95 3.93
N SER A 267 -14.51 3.78 4.10
CA SER A 267 -13.78 3.93 5.35
C SER A 267 -13.32 5.36 5.58
N SER A 268 -12.81 5.62 6.78
CA SER A 268 -12.24 6.89 7.18
C SER A 268 -10.79 6.71 7.63
N TYR A 269 -9.86 7.43 7.00
CA TYR A 269 -8.49 7.56 7.49
C TYR A 269 -8.43 8.60 8.61
N GLY A 270 -8.78 8.19 9.81
CA GLY A 270 -8.98 9.01 10.98
C GLY A 270 -10.43 8.99 11.46
N LYS A 271 -10.77 9.91 12.35
CA LYS A 271 -12.14 9.98 12.88
C LYS A 271 -13.11 10.49 11.80
N PRO A 272 -14.31 9.89 11.65
CA PRO A 272 -15.30 10.30 10.66
C PRO A 272 -15.66 11.80 10.67
N ALA A 273 -15.61 12.42 11.85
CA ALA A 273 -15.86 13.87 12.01
C ALA A 273 -14.72 14.72 11.41
N ASP A 274 -13.47 14.25 11.48
CA ASP A 274 -12.29 14.99 11.07
C ASP A 274 -12.03 14.83 9.54
N THR A 275 -12.57 13.77 8.93
CA THR A 275 -12.40 13.45 7.51
C THR A 275 -13.57 13.86 6.64
N GLY A 276 -14.64 14.41 7.24
CA GLY A 276 -15.86 14.77 6.54
C GLY A 276 -16.80 13.60 6.24
N GLN A 277 -16.42 12.34 6.55
CA GLN A 277 -17.26 11.16 6.32
C GLN A 277 -18.65 11.33 6.93
N ALA A 278 -18.74 11.73 8.20
CA ALA A 278 -20.02 11.86 8.88
C ALA A 278 -20.98 12.83 8.18
N THR A 279 -20.44 13.92 7.63
CA THR A 279 -21.25 14.93 6.90
C THR A 279 -21.70 14.40 5.54
N VAL A 280 -20.80 13.78 4.78
CA VAL A 280 -21.11 13.27 3.44
C VAL A 280 -22.11 12.12 3.50
N VAL A 281 -21.89 11.15 4.40
CA VAL A 281 -22.76 9.97 4.55
C VAL A 281 -24.16 10.35 5.07
N ALA A 282 -24.30 11.42 5.86
CA ALA A 282 -25.60 11.97 6.26
C ALA A 282 -26.25 12.85 5.19
N GLY A 283 -25.53 13.16 4.10
CA GLY A 283 -25.97 14.12 3.08
C GLY A 283 -26.94 13.54 2.03
N PRO A 284 -27.71 14.41 1.35
CA PRO A 284 -28.71 13.97 0.38
C PRO A 284 -28.11 13.32 -0.88
N LEU A 285 -26.90 13.71 -1.31
CA LEU A 285 -26.23 13.10 -2.46
C LEU A 285 -25.86 11.64 -2.18
N TRP A 286 -25.30 11.35 -0.99
CA TRP A 286 -25.05 9.97 -0.56
C TRP A 286 -26.34 9.15 -0.53
N ALA A 287 -27.38 9.68 0.12
CA ALA A 287 -28.69 9.04 0.21
C ALA A 287 -29.38 8.85 -1.15
N SER A 288 -28.98 9.57 -2.19
CA SER A 288 -29.55 9.45 -3.55
C SER A 288 -29.05 8.25 -4.32
N MET A 289 -27.87 7.69 -3.97
CA MET A 289 -27.28 6.55 -4.66
C MET A 289 -28.12 5.27 -4.45
N ASN A 290 -28.21 4.43 -5.48
CA ASN A 290 -29.00 3.21 -5.43
C ASN A 290 -28.44 2.20 -4.44
N ALA A 291 -27.12 2.02 -4.41
CA ALA A 291 -26.48 1.14 -3.43
C ALA A 291 -26.82 1.55 -1.98
N VAL A 292 -26.90 2.85 -1.70
CA VAL A 292 -27.25 3.36 -0.36
C VAL A 292 -28.72 3.11 -0.04
N LYS A 293 -29.63 3.41 -0.96
CA LYS A 293 -31.08 3.17 -0.79
C LYS A 293 -31.41 1.70 -0.54
N GLU A 294 -30.64 0.81 -1.13
CA GLU A 294 -30.83 -0.63 -1.03
C GLU A 294 -30.02 -1.27 0.12
N GLY A 295 -29.37 -0.45 0.97
CA GLY A 295 -28.59 -0.93 2.11
C GLY A 295 -27.30 -1.68 1.71
N ARG A 296 -26.76 -1.38 0.54
CA ARG A 296 -25.57 -2.02 -0.02
C ARG A 296 -24.30 -1.15 0.06
N ALA A 297 -24.33 -0.09 0.85
CA ALA A 297 -23.15 0.68 1.25
C ALA A 297 -22.75 0.28 2.66
N THR A 298 -21.51 -0.20 2.82
CA THR A 298 -21.02 -0.79 4.08
C THR A 298 -19.71 -0.12 4.50
N GLU A 299 -19.66 0.31 5.74
CA GLU A 299 -18.41 0.77 6.35
C GLU A 299 -17.49 -0.42 6.65
N VAL A 300 -16.19 -0.24 6.36
CA VAL A 300 -15.15 -1.25 6.54
C VAL A 300 -13.98 -0.70 7.35
N SER A 301 -13.16 -1.58 7.90
CA SER A 301 -11.96 -1.19 8.64
C SER A 301 -10.92 -0.57 7.70
N ASP A 302 -10.54 0.68 7.97
CA ASP A 302 -9.50 1.39 7.20
C ASP A 302 -8.13 0.70 7.34
N GLU A 303 -7.81 0.23 8.55
CA GLU A 303 -6.53 -0.43 8.82
C GLU A 303 -6.37 -1.76 8.06
N THR A 304 -7.47 -2.49 7.84
CA THR A 304 -7.44 -3.76 7.10
C THR A 304 -7.50 -3.54 5.60
N TRP A 305 -8.46 -2.72 5.13
CA TRP A 305 -8.73 -2.57 3.70
C TRP A 305 -7.76 -1.65 2.96
N PHE A 306 -7.15 -0.67 3.68
CA PHE A 306 -6.33 0.36 3.03
C PHE A 306 -4.91 0.49 3.60
N LEU A 307 -4.64 -0.05 4.78
CA LEU A 307 -3.33 0.01 5.44
C LEU A 307 -2.70 -1.37 5.69
N GLY A 308 -3.41 -2.45 5.42
CA GLY A 308 -2.94 -3.83 5.64
C GLY A 308 -1.67 -4.17 4.85
N LEU A 309 -1.62 -3.82 3.59
CA LEU A 309 -0.49 -3.81 2.64
C LEU A 309 0.36 -5.10 2.57
N GLY A 310 -0.11 -6.21 3.15
CA GLY A 310 0.60 -7.49 3.16
C GLY A 310 -0.35 -8.69 3.24
N PRO A 311 0.19 -9.93 3.31
CA PRO A 311 -0.58 -11.18 3.20
C PRO A 311 -1.66 -11.35 4.26
N THR A 312 -1.39 -10.99 5.54
CA THR A 312 -2.39 -11.11 6.61
C THR A 312 -3.56 -10.15 6.36
N GLY A 313 -3.25 -8.88 6.04
CA GLY A 313 -4.28 -7.89 5.70
C GLY A 313 -5.12 -8.33 4.49
N ALA A 314 -4.48 -8.88 3.46
CA ALA A 314 -5.16 -9.39 2.27
C ALA A 314 -6.11 -10.55 2.60
N GLY A 315 -5.69 -11.50 3.44
CA GLY A 315 -6.53 -12.58 3.92
C GLY A 315 -7.77 -12.08 4.67
N LEU A 316 -7.60 -11.10 5.56
CA LEU A 316 -8.72 -10.49 6.30
C LEU A 316 -9.71 -9.75 5.38
N VAL A 317 -9.22 -9.12 4.31
CA VAL A 317 -10.11 -8.53 3.29
C VAL A 317 -10.92 -9.61 2.57
N LEU A 318 -10.31 -10.76 2.25
CA LEU A 318 -11.03 -11.89 1.65
C LEU A 318 -12.12 -12.44 2.59
N ASP A 319 -11.81 -12.60 3.88
CA ASP A 319 -12.79 -12.98 4.91
C ASP A 319 -13.98 -12.00 4.96
N ASP A 320 -13.68 -10.71 4.94
CA ASP A 320 -14.69 -9.64 4.92
C ASP A 320 -15.55 -9.66 3.64
N LEU A 321 -14.92 -9.85 2.48
CA LEU A 321 -15.65 -9.99 1.20
C LEU A 321 -16.58 -11.19 1.24
N GLN A 322 -16.10 -12.33 1.73
CA GLN A 322 -16.92 -13.55 1.88
C GLN A 322 -18.10 -13.32 2.81
N ALA A 323 -17.86 -12.70 3.97
CA ALA A 323 -18.92 -12.44 4.96
C ALA A 323 -19.99 -11.45 4.46
N LYS A 324 -19.60 -10.47 3.63
CA LYS A 324 -20.49 -9.39 3.16
C LYS A 324 -21.15 -9.67 1.81
N LEU A 325 -20.58 -10.51 0.98
CA LEU A 325 -21.03 -10.79 -0.40
C LEU A 325 -21.35 -12.27 -0.65
N GLY A 326 -20.79 -13.18 0.14
CA GLY A 326 -21.01 -14.62 0.03
C GLY A 326 -22.43 -15.03 0.40
N LYS A 327 -22.80 -16.26 -0.06
CA LYS A 327 -24.09 -16.91 0.25
C LYS A 327 -24.10 -17.44 1.67
#